data_7edc95f06f6f4b2be92beedad68c41b5
#
_entry.id   7edc95f06f6f4b2be92beedad68c41b5
#
_cell.length_a   1.000
_cell.length_b   1.000
_cell.length_c   1.000
_cell.angle_alpha   90.00
_cell.angle_beta   90.00
_cell.angle_gamma   90.00
#
_symmetry.space_group_name_H-M   'P 1'
#
loop_
_entity.id
_entity.type
_entity.pdbx_description
1 polymer ?
#
loop_
_entity_poly.entity_id
_entity_poly.type
_entity_poly.pdbx_seq_one_letter_code
_entity_poly.pdbx_strand_id
1 'polypeptide(L)'
;TAVKPVRQYFWEDVIGKFPPASAPANPRSRKIRETDKWTAYEVVLDVWPDVYAWGYLLLPKDLKPGERRPVVVCQHGLEGVPEDVINEDPKSRAYAPYKAFAANLAGQGLITFSPHNPYRGQDDFRVLQRKLNPLKKTLFSVIVPQHDRILDWLSAQPFVDPQRIAFYGLSYGGKSVMRIPALAERYCLSICSGDFNEWVWKNAT
;
A
#
# COMPACT_ATOMS: atom_id res chain seq x y z
N THR A 1 -20.55 -6.37 -18.53
CA THR A 1 -21.18 -6.30 -17.21
C THR A 1 -21.11 -4.91 -16.66
N ALA A 2 -22.06 -4.49 -15.80
CA ALA A 2 -22.21 -3.12 -15.27
C ALA A 2 -20.98 -2.58 -14.49
N VAL A 3 -20.10 -3.44 -14.01
CA VAL A 3 -18.92 -3.06 -13.20
C VAL A 3 -17.87 -2.30 -14.00
N LYS A 4 -17.62 -2.66 -15.26
CA LYS A 4 -16.56 -2.02 -16.07
C LYS A 4 -16.80 -0.52 -16.30
N PRO A 5 -18.00 -0.06 -16.75
CA PRO A 5 -18.26 1.36 -16.92
C PRO A 5 -18.15 2.16 -15.61
N VAL A 6 -18.63 1.58 -14.49
CA VAL A 6 -18.54 2.23 -13.17
C VAL A 6 -17.09 2.38 -12.72
N ARG A 7 -16.25 1.35 -12.94
CA ARG A 7 -14.82 1.40 -12.62
C ARG A 7 -14.09 2.42 -13.47
N GLN A 8 -14.39 2.49 -14.77
CA GLN A 8 -13.82 3.48 -15.67
C GLN A 8 -14.17 4.89 -15.22
N TYR A 9 -15.47 5.16 -14.96
CA TYR A 9 -15.92 6.45 -14.42
C TYR A 9 -15.21 6.78 -13.11
N PHE A 10 -15.12 5.82 -12.19
CA PHE A 10 -14.43 6.02 -10.91
C PHE A 10 -12.95 6.38 -11.12
N TRP A 11 -12.27 5.71 -12.05
CA TRP A 11 -10.86 5.97 -12.32
C TRP A 11 -10.62 7.30 -13.03
N GLU A 12 -11.39 7.60 -14.07
CA GLU A 12 -11.14 8.75 -14.95
C GLU A 12 -11.70 10.05 -14.36
N ASP A 13 -12.91 10.02 -13.81
CA ASP A 13 -13.65 11.21 -13.40
C ASP A 13 -13.61 11.49 -11.90
N VAL A 14 -13.57 10.44 -11.06
CA VAL A 14 -13.60 10.60 -9.59
C VAL A 14 -12.19 10.66 -9.02
N ILE A 15 -11.33 9.70 -9.35
CA ILE A 15 -9.94 9.68 -8.89
C ILE A 15 -9.05 10.59 -9.74
N GLY A 16 -9.25 10.58 -11.05
CA GLY A 16 -8.44 11.32 -12.01
C GLY A 16 -7.22 10.53 -12.48
N LYS A 17 -7.39 9.71 -13.50
CA LYS A 17 -6.36 8.84 -14.06
C LYS A 17 -5.13 9.63 -14.56
N PHE A 18 -3.93 9.26 -14.09
CA PHE A 18 -2.67 9.64 -14.72
C PHE A 18 -2.28 8.67 -15.83
N PRO A 19 -1.37 9.07 -16.74
CA PRO A 19 -0.75 8.13 -17.67
C PRO A 19 -0.14 6.93 -16.92
N PRO A 20 -0.08 5.76 -17.55
CA PRO A 20 0.57 4.60 -16.97
C PRO A 20 2.01 4.87 -16.53
N ALA A 21 2.50 4.08 -15.59
CA ALA A 21 3.90 4.12 -15.16
C ALA A 21 4.83 4.01 -16.39
N SER A 22 5.70 4.99 -16.61
CA SER A 22 6.55 5.09 -17.80
C SER A 22 8.00 4.70 -17.55
N ALA A 23 8.45 4.73 -16.27
CA ALA A 23 9.80 4.29 -15.94
C ALA A 23 9.86 2.76 -15.81
N PRO A 24 11.00 2.12 -16.17
CA PRO A 24 11.28 0.74 -15.74
C PRO A 24 11.20 0.65 -14.20
N ALA A 25 10.77 -0.49 -13.67
CA ALA A 25 10.61 -0.64 -12.21
C ALA A 25 11.91 -0.46 -11.42
N ASN A 26 13.06 -0.81 -12.03
CA ASN A 26 14.40 -0.65 -11.47
C ASN A 26 14.45 -0.99 -9.96
N PRO A 27 14.13 -2.24 -9.57
CA PRO A 27 13.97 -2.59 -8.16
C PRO A 27 15.28 -2.47 -7.40
N ARG A 28 15.25 -1.74 -6.30
CA ARG A 28 16.37 -1.62 -5.35
C ARG A 28 15.91 -2.11 -4.00
N SER A 29 16.71 -2.94 -3.35
CA SER A 29 16.40 -3.45 -2.02
C SER A 29 17.62 -3.52 -1.12
N ARG A 30 17.38 -3.35 0.20
CA ARG A 30 18.38 -3.57 1.24
C ARG A 30 17.72 -4.20 2.47
N LYS A 31 18.44 -5.10 3.13
CA LYS A 31 18.02 -5.64 4.42
C LYS A 31 18.10 -4.51 5.47
N ILE A 32 17.00 -4.32 6.23
CA ILE A 32 16.91 -3.27 7.26
C ILE A 32 16.78 -3.84 8.66
N ARG A 33 16.20 -5.04 8.81
CA ARG A 33 16.00 -5.68 10.11
C ARG A 33 15.91 -7.18 9.96
N GLU A 34 16.29 -7.87 11.02
CA GLU A 34 16.17 -9.32 11.13
C GLU A 34 15.77 -9.69 12.55
N THR A 35 14.80 -10.59 12.67
CA THR A 35 14.32 -11.15 13.93
C THR A 35 14.41 -12.69 13.86
N ASP A 36 13.98 -13.38 14.92
CA ASP A 36 13.81 -14.82 14.93
C ASP A 36 12.66 -15.33 14.03
N LYS A 37 11.69 -14.44 13.71
CA LYS A 37 10.47 -14.79 12.97
C LYS A 37 10.48 -14.35 11.51
N TRP A 38 11.10 -13.20 11.21
CA TRP A 38 11.07 -12.61 9.87
C TRP A 38 12.34 -11.79 9.56
N THR A 39 12.57 -11.54 8.28
CA THR A 39 13.58 -10.60 7.79
C THR A 39 12.88 -9.50 6.99
N ALA A 40 13.20 -8.23 7.28
CA ALA A 40 12.65 -7.08 6.59
C ALA A 40 13.64 -6.48 5.60
N TYR A 41 13.12 -6.12 4.44
CA TYR A 41 13.84 -5.44 3.37
C TYR A 41 13.12 -4.15 3.00
N GLU A 42 13.85 -3.05 2.91
CA GLU A 42 13.36 -1.86 2.22
C GLU A 42 13.42 -2.11 0.72
N VAL A 43 12.35 -1.74 0.02
CA VAL A 43 12.22 -1.91 -1.44
C VAL A 43 11.79 -0.60 -2.05
N VAL A 44 12.45 -0.20 -3.15
CA VAL A 44 12.13 1.00 -3.94
C VAL A 44 11.93 0.60 -5.39
N LEU A 45 10.85 1.10 -6.01
CA LEU A 45 10.44 0.81 -7.39
C LEU A 45 10.12 2.10 -8.11
N ASP A 46 10.72 2.35 -9.26
CA ASP A 46 10.41 3.54 -10.04
C ASP A 46 9.04 3.41 -10.74
N VAL A 47 8.28 4.50 -10.74
CA VAL A 47 6.95 4.60 -11.38
C VAL A 47 6.99 5.56 -12.55
N TRP A 48 7.44 6.80 -12.32
CA TRP A 48 7.77 7.81 -13.31
C TRP A 48 9.19 8.34 -13.01
N PRO A 49 9.78 9.16 -13.87
CA PRO A 49 11.14 9.66 -13.64
C PRO A 49 11.38 10.26 -12.25
N ASP A 50 10.38 10.97 -11.72
CA ASP A 50 10.48 11.68 -10.42
C ASP A 50 9.59 11.09 -9.33
N VAL A 51 8.96 9.93 -9.58
CA VAL A 51 8.06 9.28 -8.64
C VAL A 51 8.39 7.80 -8.49
N TYR A 52 8.54 7.37 -7.27
CA TYR A 52 8.78 5.97 -6.94
C TYR A 52 7.73 5.45 -5.93
N ALA A 53 7.55 4.15 -5.91
CA ALA A 53 6.90 3.43 -4.82
C ALA A 53 7.98 2.85 -3.91
N TRP A 54 7.78 2.92 -2.59
CA TRP A 54 8.68 2.28 -1.64
C TRP A 54 7.92 1.69 -0.46
N GLY A 55 8.52 0.74 0.20
CA GLY A 55 7.93 0.10 1.35
C GLY A 55 8.84 -0.95 1.95
N TYR A 56 8.31 -1.67 2.94
CA TYR A 56 9.03 -2.76 3.61
C TYR A 56 8.41 -4.10 3.28
N LEU A 57 9.24 -5.00 2.74
CA LEU A 57 8.90 -6.41 2.52
C LEU A 57 9.39 -7.21 3.73
N LEU A 58 8.49 -7.97 4.37
CA LEU A 58 8.85 -8.93 5.41
C LEU A 58 8.70 -10.34 4.88
N LEU A 59 9.78 -11.11 4.97
CA LEU A 59 9.81 -12.53 4.62
C LEU A 59 9.87 -13.37 5.89
N PRO A 60 8.93 -14.31 6.10
CA PRO A 60 8.97 -15.25 7.21
C PRO A 60 10.25 -16.11 7.19
N LYS A 61 10.81 -16.40 8.36
CA LYS A 61 12.02 -17.24 8.49
C LYS A 61 11.81 -18.71 8.10
N ASP A 62 10.59 -19.19 8.19
CA ASP A 62 10.19 -20.54 7.83
C ASP A 62 9.84 -20.71 6.35
N LEU A 63 9.98 -19.65 5.53
CA LEU A 63 9.77 -19.72 4.08
C LEU A 63 10.85 -20.62 3.43
N LYS A 64 10.40 -21.70 2.79
CA LYS A 64 11.31 -22.70 2.18
C LYS A 64 11.66 -22.34 0.73
N PRO A 65 12.82 -22.75 0.25
CA PRO A 65 13.17 -22.62 -1.17
C PRO A 65 12.09 -23.25 -2.07
N GLY A 66 11.64 -22.52 -3.09
CA GLY A 66 10.61 -22.96 -4.03
C GLY A 66 9.17 -22.87 -3.52
N GLU A 67 8.96 -22.54 -2.25
CA GLU A 67 7.64 -22.31 -1.69
C GLU A 67 7.09 -20.95 -2.16
N ARG A 68 5.77 -20.91 -2.43
CA ARG A 68 5.04 -19.68 -2.70
C ARG A 68 4.00 -19.44 -1.62
N ARG A 69 3.98 -18.24 -1.08
CA ARG A 69 3.04 -17.85 -0.02
C ARG A 69 2.16 -16.67 -0.41
N PRO A 70 0.98 -16.55 0.22
CA PRO A 70 0.16 -15.35 0.13
C PRO A 70 0.91 -14.12 0.62
N VAL A 71 0.55 -12.97 0.05
CA VAL A 71 1.04 -11.66 0.49
C VAL A 71 -0.11 -10.86 1.08
N VAL A 72 0.14 -10.16 2.17
CA VAL A 72 -0.75 -9.11 2.67
C VAL A 72 -0.04 -7.77 2.52
N VAL A 73 -0.58 -6.90 1.68
CA VAL A 73 -0.16 -5.49 1.63
C VAL A 73 -0.77 -4.76 2.82
N CYS A 74 0.06 -4.18 3.66
CA CYS A 74 -0.25 -3.68 4.99
C CYS A 74 -0.11 -2.15 5.03
N GLN A 75 -1.22 -1.42 4.93
CA GLN A 75 -1.21 0.02 4.76
C GLN A 75 -1.37 0.79 6.07
N HIS A 76 -0.42 1.68 6.35
CA HIS A 76 -0.48 2.63 7.46
C HIS A 76 -1.56 3.71 7.26
N GLY A 77 -1.95 4.38 8.34
CA GLY A 77 -2.88 5.51 8.34
C GLY A 77 -2.21 6.85 8.03
N LEU A 78 -2.98 7.92 8.27
CA LEU A 78 -2.51 9.30 8.09
C LEU A 78 -1.25 9.57 8.92
N GLU A 79 -0.29 10.31 8.35
CA GLU A 79 1.02 10.64 8.94
C GLU A 79 1.92 9.43 9.22
N GLY A 80 1.48 8.21 8.90
CA GLY A 80 2.26 7.00 9.12
C GLY A 80 3.37 6.79 8.09
N VAL A 81 4.21 5.80 8.39
CA VAL A 81 5.27 5.29 7.53
C VAL A 81 5.26 3.75 7.58
N PRO A 82 5.93 3.06 6.65
CA PRO A 82 6.02 1.59 6.68
C PRO A 82 6.53 1.01 7.99
N GLU A 83 7.42 1.71 8.68
CA GLU A 83 7.95 1.31 10.00
C GLU A 83 6.85 1.19 11.05
N ASP A 84 5.83 2.04 11.02
CA ASP A 84 4.81 2.09 12.07
C ASP A 84 4.00 0.79 12.17
N VAL A 85 3.83 0.08 11.06
CA VAL A 85 3.03 -1.17 11.02
C VAL A 85 3.87 -2.43 11.29
N ILE A 86 5.19 -2.28 11.41
CA ILE A 86 6.11 -3.39 11.76
C ILE A 86 6.76 -3.22 13.14
N ASN A 87 6.59 -2.08 13.78
CA ASN A 87 7.24 -1.76 15.05
C ASN A 87 6.57 -2.48 16.22
N GLU A 88 7.28 -3.46 16.79
CA GLU A 88 6.80 -4.31 17.90
C GLU A 88 7.05 -3.70 19.29
N ASP A 89 7.69 -2.51 19.41
CA ASP A 89 7.93 -1.85 20.70
C ASP A 89 6.61 -1.32 21.28
N PRO A 90 6.13 -1.85 22.43
CA PRO A 90 4.89 -1.40 23.06
C PRO A 90 4.92 0.07 23.52
N LYS A 91 6.11 0.63 23.70
CA LYS A 91 6.32 2.04 24.07
C LYS A 91 6.27 2.97 22.87
N SER A 92 6.35 2.43 21.68
CA SER A 92 6.25 3.21 20.46
C SER A 92 4.85 3.81 20.32
N ARG A 93 4.78 5.09 19.94
CA ARG A 93 3.51 5.77 19.64
C ARG A 93 2.71 5.06 18.54
N ALA A 94 3.38 4.42 17.59
CA ALA A 94 2.76 3.66 16.51
C ALA A 94 2.12 2.35 16.99
N TYR A 95 2.66 1.75 18.07
CA TYR A 95 2.15 0.45 18.56
C TYR A 95 0.71 0.51 19.05
N ALA A 96 0.29 1.62 19.68
CA ALA A 96 -1.06 1.75 20.19
C ALA A 96 -2.15 1.53 19.12
N PRO A 97 -2.12 2.20 17.94
CA PRO A 97 -3.09 1.96 16.88
C PRO A 97 -2.79 0.73 16.01
N TYR A 98 -1.52 0.44 15.71
CA TYR A 98 -1.19 -0.58 14.69
C TYR A 98 -0.90 -1.96 15.26
N LYS A 99 -0.46 -2.08 16.52
CA LYS A 99 -0.11 -3.38 17.13
C LYS A 99 0.85 -4.22 16.28
N ALA A 100 1.73 -3.55 15.51
CA ALA A 100 2.67 -4.18 14.60
C ALA A 100 2.02 -5.24 13.67
N PHE A 101 0.82 -4.96 13.13
CA PHE A 101 0.03 -5.98 12.45
C PHE A 101 0.77 -6.63 11.28
N ALA A 102 1.63 -5.90 10.55
CA ALA A 102 2.41 -6.48 9.46
C ALA A 102 3.49 -7.45 9.96
N ALA A 103 4.18 -7.11 11.06
CA ALA A 103 5.14 -8.01 11.71
C ALA A 103 4.46 -9.25 12.30
N ASN A 104 3.29 -9.06 12.92
CA ASN A 104 2.50 -10.18 13.46
C ASN A 104 2.06 -11.16 12.36
N LEU A 105 1.60 -10.67 11.22
CA LEU A 105 1.24 -11.51 10.07
C LEU A 105 2.46 -12.23 9.51
N ALA A 106 3.60 -11.55 9.41
CA ALA A 106 4.85 -12.17 8.99
C ALA A 106 5.32 -13.26 9.95
N GLY A 107 5.17 -13.02 11.28
CA GLY A 107 5.45 -14.02 12.31
C GLY A 107 4.52 -15.24 12.29
N GLN A 108 3.38 -15.15 11.58
CA GLN A 108 2.45 -16.26 11.34
C GLN A 108 2.68 -16.96 9.98
N GLY A 109 3.77 -16.62 9.29
CA GLY A 109 4.15 -17.27 8.04
C GLY A 109 3.59 -16.61 6.77
N LEU A 110 2.93 -15.46 6.84
CA LEU A 110 2.51 -14.70 5.67
C LEU A 110 3.63 -13.77 5.20
N ILE A 111 3.77 -13.58 3.90
CA ILE A 111 4.60 -12.49 3.39
C ILE A 111 3.84 -11.19 3.57
N THR A 112 4.47 -10.12 4.06
CA THR A 112 3.85 -8.82 4.16
C THR A 112 4.63 -7.77 3.38
N PHE A 113 3.92 -6.81 2.79
CA PHE A 113 4.50 -5.64 2.17
C PHE A 113 3.81 -4.38 2.72
N SER A 114 4.58 -3.50 3.32
CA SER A 114 4.07 -2.27 3.93
C SER A 114 4.47 -1.07 3.05
N PRO A 115 3.61 -0.61 2.12
CA PRO A 115 3.93 0.50 1.25
C PRO A 115 3.84 1.83 1.98
N HIS A 116 4.61 2.82 1.51
CA HIS A 116 4.43 4.21 1.87
C HIS A 116 3.45 4.89 0.91
N ASN A 117 2.40 5.47 1.47
CA ASN A 117 1.53 6.38 0.74
C ASN A 117 1.82 7.84 1.13
N PRO A 118 1.82 8.80 0.17
CA PRO A 118 2.27 10.17 0.39
C PRO A 118 1.21 11.05 1.08
N TYR A 119 0.56 10.58 2.14
CA TYR A 119 -0.38 11.37 2.95
C TYR A 119 0.23 11.72 4.32
N ARG A 120 1.39 12.35 4.27
CA ARG A 120 2.22 12.72 5.41
C ARG A 120 2.69 14.18 5.31
N GLY A 121 3.19 14.72 6.43
CA GLY A 121 3.73 16.07 6.51
C GLY A 121 2.66 17.11 6.81
N GLN A 122 1.65 16.76 7.60
CA GLN A 122 0.57 17.66 8.04
C GLN A 122 -0.11 18.34 6.84
N ASP A 123 0.21 19.60 6.57
CA ASP A 123 -0.38 20.33 5.45
C ASP A 123 0.34 20.11 4.11
N ASP A 124 1.54 19.54 4.08
CA ASP A 124 2.30 19.37 2.84
C ASP A 124 1.58 18.48 1.83
N PHE A 125 1.04 17.33 2.26
CA PHE A 125 0.26 16.49 1.35
C PHE A 125 -1.05 17.15 0.91
N ARG A 126 -1.64 18.01 1.76
CA ARG A 126 -2.84 18.79 1.41
C ARG A 126 -2.53 19.86 0.37
N VAL A 127 -1.33 20.45 0.41
CA VAL A 127 -0.86 21.36 -0.65
C VAL A 127 -0.77 20.62 -1.96
N LEU A 128 -0.18 19.41 -1.98
CA LEU A 128 -0.15 18.56 -3.18
C LEU A 128 -1.57 18.25 -3.67
N GLN A 129 -2.46 17.84 -2.77
CA GLN A 129 -3.86 17.54 -3.11
C GLN A 129 -4.56 18.76 -3.71
N ARG A 130 -4.42 19.96 -3.12
CA ARG A 130 -4.98 21.20 -3.64
C ARG A 130 -4.43 21.58 -5.02
N LYS A 131 -3.14 21.33 -5.28
CA LYS A 131 -2.54 21.53 -6.61
C LYS A 131 -3.05 20.55 -7.66
N LEU A 132 -3.41 19.33 -7.26
CA LEU A 132 -3.96 18.32 -8.14
C LEU A 132 -5.43 18.56 -8.51
N ASN A 133 -6.22 19.14 -7.60
CA ASN A 133 -7.66 19.34 -7.80
C ASN A 133 -8.02 20.15 -9.07
N PRO A 134 -7.39 21.29 -9.39
CA PRO A 134 -7.66 22.03 -10.64
C PRO A 134 -7.36 21.22 -11.90
N LEU A 135 -6.47 20.23 -11.81
CA LEU A 135 -6.13 19.31 -12.89
C LEU A 135 -7.10 18.11 -12.96
N LYS A 136 -8.18 18.12 -12.16
CA LYS A 136 -9.10 16.99 -11.98
C LYS A 136 -8.37 15.72 -11.56
N LYS A 137 -7.39 15.86 -10.66
CA LYS A 137 -6.58 14.79 -10.09
C LYS A 137 -6.71 14.78 -8.57
N THR A 138 -6.47 13.64 -7.97
CA THR A 138 -6.44 13.46 -6.52
C THR A 138 -5.10 12.86 -6.10
N LEU A 139 -4.86 12.78 -4.80
CA LEU A 139 -3.69 12.07 -4.30
C LEU A 139 -3.67 10.59 -4.76
N PHE A 140 -4.84 9.98 -4.90
CA PHE A 140 -4.97 8.60 -5.39
C PHE A 140 -4.62 8.43 -6.87
N SER A 141 -4.60 9.51 -7.65
CA SER A 141 -4.06 9.48 -9.02
C SER A 141 -2.59 9.07 -9.08
N VAL A 142 -1.84 9.38 -8.00
CA VAL A 142 -0.43 8.98 -7.85
C VAL A 142 -0.33 7.62 -7.13
N ILE A 143 -1.13 7.41 -6.09
CA ILE A 143 -1.05 6.21 -5.24
C ILE A 143 -1.42 4.93 -6.01
N VAL A 144 -2.46 4.97 -6.85
CA VAL A 144 -2.90 3.77 -7.60
C VAL A 144 -1.79 3.23 -8.51
N PRO A 145 -1.12 4.03 -9.35
CA PRO A 145 0.01 3.54 -10.14
C PRO A 145 1.21 3.05 -9.30
N GLN A 146 1.43 3.62 -8.11
CA GLN A 146 2.44 3.08 -7.18
C GLN A 146 2.07 1.67 -6.73
N HIS A 147 0.79 1.42 -6.39
CA HIS A 147 0.31 0.10 -6.02
C HIS A 147 0.32 -0.89 -7.20
N ASP A 148 -0.01 -0.45 -8.41
CA ASP A 148 0.11 -1.29 -9.60
C ASP A 148 1.57 -1.73 -9.81
N ARG A 149 2.53 -0.82 -9.64
CA ARG A 149 3.96 -1.13 -9.71
C ARG A 149 4.40 -2.12 -8.62
N ILE A 150 3.90 -1.97 -7.40
CA ILE A 150 4.16 -2.91 -6.30
C ILE A 150 3.60 -4.29 -6.64
N LEU A 151 2.37 -4.36 -7.16
CA LEU A 151 1.73 -5.61 -7.56
C LEU A 151 2.47 -6.31 -8.71
N ASP A 152 2.95 -5.55 -9.71
CA ASP A 152 3.80 -6.08 -10.78
C ASP A 152 5.05 -6.75 -10.22
N TRP A 153 5.74 -6.04 -9.35
CA TRP A 153 6.97 -6.52 -8.74
C TRP A 153 6.74 -7.72 -7.81
N LEU A 154 5.74 -7.66 -6.92
CA LEU A 154 5.41 -8.76 -6.02
C LEU A 154 5.03 -10.02 -6.80
N SER A 155 4.18 -9.89 -7.84
CA SER A 155 3.73 -11.02 -8.66
C SER A 155 4.87 -11.72 -9.42
N ALA A 156 5.96 -11.01 -9.67
CA ALA A 156 7.15 -11.56 -10.34
C ALA A 156 8.12 -12.26 -9.36
N GLN A 157 7.91 -12.16 -8.05
CA GLN A 157 8.81 -12.80 -7.08
C GLN A 157 8.59 -14.31 -7.03
N PRO A 158 9.66 -15.14 -7.02
CA PRO A 158 9.51 -16.59 -7.06
C PRO A 158 8.83 -17.18 -5.82
N PHE A 159 8.83 -16.47 -4.71
CA PHE A 159 8.25 -16.88 -3.42
C PHE A 159 6.82 -16.35 -3.20
N VAL A 160 6.27 -15.55 -4.11
CA VAL A 160 4.92 -15.01 -4.02
C VAL A 160 3.92 -15.85 -4.79
N ASP A 161 2.76 -16.11 -4.19
CA ASP A 161 1.59 -16.59 -4.91
C ASP A 161 0.81 -15.40 -5.48
N PRO A 162 0.89 -15.13 -6.80
CA PRO A 162 0.29 -13.96 -7.41
C PRO A 162 -1.25 -13.97 -7.41
N GLN A 163 -1.86 -15.11 -7.13
CA GLN A 163 -3.33 -15.24 -7.00
C GLN A 163 -3.82 -14.91 -5.58
N ARG A 164 -2.91 -14.78 -4.61
CA ARG A 164 -3.24 -14.56 -3.21
C ARG A 164 -2.52 -13.34 -2.64
N ILE A 165 -2.77 -12.18 -3.24
CA ILE A 165 -2.30 -10.88 -2.74
C ILE A 165 -3.49 -10.14 -2.14
N ALA A 166 -3.53 -10.01 -0.82
CA ALA A 166 -4.55 -9.29 -0.06
C ALA A 166 -4.11 -7.87 0.26
N PHE A 167 -5.07 -7.00 0.56
CA PHE A 167 -4.82 -5.64 1.01
C PHE A 167 -5.55 -5.36 2.33
N TYR A 168 -4.81 -4.98 3.35
CA TYR A 168 -5.30 -4.55 4.65
C TYR A 168 -4.87 -3.13 4.95
N GLY A 169 -5.76 -2.30 5.48
CA GLY A 169 -5.43 -0.95 5.89
C GLY A 169 -6.28 -0.42 7.03
N LEU A 170 -5.65 0.39 7.88
CA LEU A 170 -6.26 1.01 9.04
C LEU A 170 -6.38 2.53 8.83
N SER A 171 -7.53 3.14 9.21
CA SER A 171 -7.77 4.58 9.18
C SER A 171 -7.65 5.13 7.75
N TYR A 172 -6.72 6.04 7.48
CA TYR A 172 -6.44 6.50 6.11
C TYR A 172 -5.93 5.36 5.20
N GLY A 173 -5.30 4.33 5.79
CA GLY A 173 -5.05 3.06 5.10
C GLY A 173 -6.33 2.33 4.72
N GLY A 174 -7.37 2.39 5.55
CA GLY A 174 -8.72 1.92 5.23
C GLY A 174 -9.33 2.68 4.05
N LYS A 175 -9.14 4.01 3.97
CA LYS A 175 -9.48 4.80 2.79
C LYS A 175 -8.80 4.31 1.52
N SER A 176 -7.54 3.91 1.65
CA SER A 176 -6.77 3.35 0.54
C SER A 176 -7.35 2.01 0.11
N VAL A 177 -7.71 1.14 1.06
CA VAL A 177 -8.37 -0.16 0.78
C VAL A 177 -9.72 0.02 0.08
N MET A 178 -10.47 1.06 0.38
CA MET A 178 -11.74 1.36 -0.27
C MET A 178 -11.60 1.78 -1.74
N ARG A 179 -10.44 2.30 -2.14
CA ARG A 179 -10.23 2.89 -3.47
C ARG A 179 -9.32 2.07 -4.37
N ILE A 180 -8.19 1.67 -3.85
CA ILE A 180 -7.12 1.07 -4.65
C ILE A 180 -7.52 -0.27 -5.24
N PRO A 181 -8.09 -1.25 -4.49
CA PRO A 181 -8.49 -2.54 -5.06
C PRO A 181 -9.62 -2.46 -6.08
N ALA A 182 -10.44 -1.40 -6.01
CA ALA A 182 -11.46 -1.15 -7.03
C ALA A 182 -10.84 -0.86 -8.41
N LEU A 183 -9.58 -0.44 -8.46
CA LEU A 183 -8.82 -0.06 -9.65
C LEU A 183 -7.67 -1.03 -9.94
N ALA A 184 -6.95 -1.45 -8.92
CA ALA A 184 -5.87 -2.44 -8.99
C ALA A 184 -6.43 -3.86 -8.73
N GLU A 185 -6.97 -4.48 -9.78
CA GLU A 185 -7.80 -5.71 -9.71
C GLU A 185 -7.07 -6.98 -9.26
N ARG A 186 -5.74 -6.92 -9.09
CA ARG A 186 -4.94 -8.08 -8.63
C ARG A 186 -5.02 -8.34 -7.14
N TYR A 187 -5.59 -7.43 -6.36
CA TYR A 187 -5.91 -7.72 -4.97
C TYR A 187 -7.08 -8.68 -4.87
N CYS A 188 -6.86 -9.88 -4.34
CA CYS A 188 -7.88 -10.92 -4.20
C CYS A 188 -8.80 -10.73 -2.98
N LEU A 189 -8.37 -9.94 -2.00
CA LEU A 189 -9.08 -9.66 -0.75
C LEU A 189 -8.76 -8.25 -0.28
N SER A 190 -9.76 -7.54 0.24
CA SER A 190 -9.63 -6.20 0.79
C SER A 190 -10.24 -6.15 2.18
N ILE A 191 -9.45 -5.69 3.18
CA ILE A 191 -9.88 -5.60 4.57
C ILE A 191 -9.70 -4.15 5.03
N CYS A 192 -10.81 -3.43 5.19
CA CYS A 192 -10.84 -2.06 5.69
C CYS A 192 -11.08 -2.07 7.21
N SER A 193 -10.12 -1.57 7.97
CA SER A 193 -10.23 -1.40 9.41
C SER A 193 -10.32 0.09 9.74
N GLY A 194 -11.53 0.53 10.11
CA GLY A 194 -11.84 1.93 10.33
C GLY A 194 -11.91 2.74 9.02
N ASP A 195 -12.52 3.90 9.12
CA ASP A 195 -12.73 4.85 8.01
C ASP A 195 -13.62 4.36 6.85
N PHE A 196 -14.54 3.45 7.13
CA PHE A 196 -15.71 3.22 6.31
C PHE A 196 -16.81 4.17 6.76
N ASN A 197 -16.97 5.30 6.07
CA ASN A 197 -17.99 6.30 6.40
C ASN A 197 -18.58 6.97 5.16
N GLU A 198 -19.66 7.69 5.34
CA GLU A 198 -20.40 8.41 4.30
C GLU A 198 -19.65 9.64 3.75
N TRP A 199 -18.37 9.79 3.90
CA TRP A 199 -17.48 10.80 3.30
C TRP A 199 -17.98 12.26 3.29
N VAL A 200 -19.28 12.48 3.12
CA VAL A 200 -19.90 13.81 3.01
C VAL A 200 -19.61 14.66 4.24
N TRP A 201 -19.76 14.08 5.42
CA TRP A 201 -19.55 14.79 6.68
C TRP A 201 -18.07 15.07 6.97
N LYS A 202 -17.18 14.14 6.60
CA LYS A 202 -15.75 14.28 6.88
C LYS A 202 -15.03 15.24 5.94
N ASN A 203 -15.61 15.58 4.81
CA ASN A 203 -15.08 16.55 3.87
C ASN A 203 -15.66 17.96 4.08
N ALA A 204 -16.67 18.09 4.93
CA ALA A 204 -17.32 19.37 5.28
C ALA A 204 -16.71 20.03 6.53
N THR A 205 -15.84 19.35 7.24
CA THR A 205 -15.07 19.84 8.40
C THR A 205 -13.59 19.84 8.09
#